data_ae060f9428f4d6c376ad48555b5606a3
#
_entry.id   ae060f9428f4d6c376ad48555b5606a3
#
_cell.length_a   1.000
_cell.length_b   1.000
_cell.length_c   1.000
_cell.angle_alpha   90.00
_cell.angle_beta   90.00
_cell.angle_gamma   90.00
#
_symmetry.space_group_name_H-M   'P 1'
#
loop_
_entity.id
_entity.type
_entity.pdbx_description
1 polymer ?
#
loop_
_entity_poly.entity_id
_entity_poly.type
_entity_poly.pdbx_seq_one_letter_code
_entity_poly.pdbx_strand_id
1 'polypeptide(L)'
;AGWIPLSAEMQLGELALAQVRAQGGLIDSGAAQKTVQDIGRKLTAGSRYQYRWLVKHDDTVNAFAMPGGIIVVHTGLLRQAADPGELAGVLAHEVQHVEQRHSLRQMIGSLGWGALVGVTIGDISAVAATLAHQAGTLYFSRDMEQEADRLGLHALQRAHIRPDGMLRFFQKLDGKDQAKLPEWISSHPQTAARAQRLQAMIAASPCPACLPLNSSHWQAMKAALPPSAK
;
A
#
# COMPACT_ATOMS: atom_id res chain seq x y z
N ALA A 1 0.91 -18.71 -7.65
CA ALA A 1 0.38 -17.40 -8.13
C ALA A 1 0.55 -17.18 -9.64
N GLY A 2 1.52 -17.83 -10.31
CA GLY A 2 1.76 -17.67 -11.76
C GLY A 2 0.63 -18.17 -12.67
N TRP A 3 -0.30 -18.95 -12.16
CA TRP A 3 -1.38 -19.60 -12.95
C TRP A 3 -2.67 -18.77 -13.01
N ILE A 4 -2.84 -17.76 -12.17
CA ILE A 4 -4.03 -16.91 -12.18
C ILE A 4 -3.85 -15.82 -13.23
N PRO A 5 -4.73 -15.75 -14.25
CA PRO A 5 -4.70 -14.68 -15.24
C PRO A 5 -4.85 -13.29 -14.58
N LEU A 6 -4.24 -12.28 -15.17
CA LEU A 6 -4.38 -10.89 -14.69
C LEU A 6 -5.85 -10.44 -14.69
N SER A 7 -6.64 -10.87 -15.67
CA SER A 7 -8.07 -10.57 -15.74
C SER A 7 -8.86 -11.09 -14.53
N ALA A 8 -8.56 -12.31 -14.08
CA ALA A 8 -9.19 -12.88 -12.89
C ALA A 8 -8.77 -12.13 -11.62
N GLU A 9 -7.49 -11.77 -11.52
CA GLU A 9 -7.01 -10.94 -10.41
C GLU A 9 -7.69 -9.56 -10.39
N MET A 10 -7.87 -8.93 -11.54
CA MET A 10 -8.60 -7.66 -11.65
C MET A 10 -10.05 -7.80 -11.20
N GLN A 11 -10.76 -8.88 -11.56
CA GLN A 11 -12.11 -9.14 -11.08
C GLN A 11 -12.18 -9.28 -9.56
N LEU A 12 -11.22 -9.97 -8.95
CA LEU A 12 -11.11 -10.04 -7.48
C LEU A 12 -10.91 -8.66 -6.86
N GLY A 13 -10.09 -7.82 -7.48
CA GLY A 13 -9.90 -6.43 -7.06
C GLY A 13 -11.18 -5.60 -7.12
N GLU A 14 -11.98 -5.75 -8.19
CA GLU A 14 -13.28 -5.06 -8.32
C GLU A 14 -14.26 -5.46 -7.22
N LEU A 15 -14.30 -6.75 -6.86
CA LEU A 15 -15.16 -7.23 -5.77
C LEU A 15 -14.72 -6.68 -4.41
N ALA A 16 -13.41 -6.67 -4.14
CA ALA A 16 -12.87 -6.06 -2.93
C ALA A 16 -13.16 -4.56 -2.88
N LEU A 17 -13.02 -3.85 -4.01
CA LEU A 17 -13.34 -2.43 -4.09
C LEU A 17 -14.83 -2.15 -3.86
N ALA A 18 -15.72 -2.99 -4.39
CA ALA A 18 -17.16 -2.85 -4.13
C ALA A 18 -17.47 -2.88 -2.64
N GLN A 19 -16.78 -3.73 -1.88
CA GLN A 19 -16.91 -3.79 -0.42
C GLN A 19 -16.39 -2.52 0.26
N VAL A 20 -15.23 -2.01 -0.16
CA VAL A 20 -14.69 -0.74 0.36
C VAL A 20 -15.66 0.42 0.07
N ARG A 21 -16.26 0.46 -1.13
CA ARG A 21 -17.28 1.46 -1.49
C ARG A 21 -18.52 1.35 -0.62
N ALA A 22 -18.97 0.14 -0.32
CA ALA A 22 -20.13 -0.09 0.55
C ALA A 22 -19.92 0.41 1.98
N GLN A 23 -18.69 0.42 2.47
CA GLN A 23 -18.32 1.02 3.77
C GLN A 23 -18.36 2.55 3.74
N GLY A 24 -18.35 3.17 2.57
CA GLY A 24 -18.32 4.62 2.40
C GLY A 24 -16.97 5.27 2.64
N GLY A 25 -16.96 6.59 2.58
CA GLY A 25 -15.77 7.40 2.91
C GLY A 25 -14.76 7.56 1.78
N LEU A 26 -14.99 7.01 0.57
CA LEU A 26 -14.08 7.24 -0.56
C LEU A 26 -14.14 8.71 -1.00
N ILE A 27 -12.95 9.28 -1.23
CA ILE A 27 -12.74 10.64 -1.74
C ILE A 27 -12.31 10.51 -3.19
N ASP A 28 -13.19 10.86 -4.12
CA ASP A 28 -13.00 10.65 -5.55
C ASP A 28 -12.26 11.81 -6.25
N SER A 29 -12.04 12.94 -5.54
CA SER A 29 -11.42 14.14 -6.11
C SER A 29 -10.75 15.00 -5.04
N GLY A 30 -9.97 16.00 -5.49
CA GLY A 30 -9.33 16.97 -4.61
C GLY A 30 -7.83 16.77 -4.46
N ALA A 31 -7.23 17.60 -3.61
CA ALA A 31 -5.77 17.68 -3.46
C ALA A 31 -5.15 16.37 -2.95
N ALA A 32 -5.82 15.69 -2.01
CA ALA A 32 -5.34 14.43 -1.44
C ALA A 32 -5.29 13.33 -2.51
N GLN A 33 -6.40 13.15 -3.25
CA GLN A 33 -6.49 12.18 -4.35
C GLN A 33 -5.43 12.45 -5.43
N LYS A 34 -5.29 13.71 -5.83
CA LYS A 34 -4.28 14.11 -6.82
C LYS A 34 -2.86 13.81 -6.33
N THR A 35 -2.53 14.13 -5.08
CA THR A 35 -1.21 13.91 -4.49
C THR A 35 -0.84 12.42 -4.49
N VAL A 36 -1.75 11.57 -4.01
CA VAL A 36 -1.54 10.10 -3.98
C VAL A 36 -1.35 9.57 -5.40
N GLN A 37 -2.18 10.00 -6.34
CA GLN A 37 -2.11 9.59 -7.75
C GLN A 37 -0.82 10.04 -8.43
N ASP A 38 -0.38 11.28 -8.23
CA ASP A 38 0.83 11.82 -8.86
C ASP A 38 2.10 11.11 -8.37
N ILE A 39 2.18 10.80 -7.07
CA ILE A 39 3.29 10.02 -6.50
C ILE A 39 3.23 8.58 -7.02
N GLY A 40 2.04 7.98 -6.96
CA GLY A 40 1.82 6.61 -7.37
C GLY A 40 2.19 6.34 -8.83
N ARG A 41 1.82 7.24 -9.73
CA ARG A 41 2.18 7.14 -11.17
C ARG A 41 3.69 7.12 -11.41
N LYS A 42 4.47 7.87 -10.62
CA LYS A 42 5.94 7.84 -10.72
C LYS A 42 6.49 6.48 -10.30
N LEU A 43 5.93 5.89 -9.26
CA LEU A 43 6.37 4.60 -8.71
C LEU A 43 6.01 3.42 -9.60
N THR A 44 4.95 3.54 -10.40
CA THR A 44 4.39 2.45 -11.22
C THR A 44 4.63 2.60 -12.71
N ALA A 45 5.53 3.50 -13.11
CA ALA A 45 5.91 3.67 -14.51
C ALA A 45 6.45 2.34 -15.06
N GLY A 46 5.86 1.86 -16.17
CA GLY A 46 6.21 0.59 -16.81
C GLY A 46 5.61 -0.66 -16.17
N SER A 47 4.73 -0.53 -15.17
CA SER A 47 4.00 -1.66 -14.62
C SER A 47 3.02 -2.26 -15.65
N ARG A 48 2.76 -3.57 -15.51
CA ARG A 48 1.70 -4.28 -16.25
C ARG A 48 0.29 -3.98 -15.71
N TYR A 49 0.18 -3.43 -14.50
CA TYR A 49 -1.09 -3.08 -13.87
C TYR A 49 -1.52 -1.67 -14.26
N GLN A 50 -2.82 -1.49 -14.45
CA GLN A 50 -3.44 -0.17 -14.50
C GLN A 50 -3.85 0.23 -13.08
N TYR A 51 -2.95 0.94 -12.40
CA TYR A 51 -3.16 1.30 -11.01
C TYR A 51 -4.31 2.27 -10.82
N ARG A 52 -5.11 2.00 -9.77
CA ARG A 52 -6.11 2.92 -9.23
C ARG A 52 -5.72 3.33 -7.82
N TRP A 53 -5.59 4.62 -7.65
CA TRP A 53 -5.19 5.26 -6.40
C TRP A 53 -6.41 5.87 -5.75
N LEU A 54 -6.79 5.41 -4.56
CA LEU A 54 -7.98 5.83 -3.86
C LEU A 54 -7.61 6.41 -2.50
N VAL A 55 -8.35 7.44 -2.09
CA VAL A 55 -8.26 7.98 -0.73
C VAL A 55 -9.56 7.67 -0.01
N LYS A 56 -9.46 7.18 1.22
CA LYS A 56 -10.61 6.93 2.09
C LYS A 56 -10.56 7.86 3.29
N HIS A 57 -11.68 8.51 3.58
CA HIS A 57 -11.85 9.26 4.83
C HIS A 57 -11.93 8.26 5.98
N ASP A 58 -10.83 8.08 6.65
CA ASP A 58 -10.65 7.18 7.79
C ASP A 58 -9.47 7.69 8.61
N ASP A 59 -9.64 7.81 9.92
CA ASP A 59 -8.61 8.37 10.80
C ASP A 59 -7.51 7.39 11.18
N THR A 60 -7.69 6.12 10.84
CA THR A 60 -6.64 5.13 11.05
C THR A 60 -5.44 5.40 10.16
N VAL A 61 -4.24 5.21 10.71
CA VAL A 61 -3.00 5.32 9.95
C VAL A 61 -2.83 4.03 9.15
N ASN A 62 -3.39 4.03 7.94
CA ASN A 62 -3.41 2.84 7.09
C ASN A 62 -3.29 3.16 5.60
N ALA A 63 -2.72 2.24 4.85
CA ALA A 63 -2.80 2.09 3.41
C ALA A 63 -2.75 0.61 3.10
N PHE A 64 -3.40 0.17 2.05
CA PHE A 64 -3.38 -1.24 1.67
C PHE A 64 -3.55 -1.44 0.17
N ALA A 65 -2.93 -2.52 -0.31
CA ALA A 65 -3.01 -2.97 -1.68
C ALA A 65 -4.04 -4.09 -1.83
N MET A 66 -4.90 -3.96 -2.83
CA MET A 66 -5.84 -5.00 -3.25
C MET A 66 -5.38 -5.64 -4.57
N PRO A 67 -5.83 -6.85 -4.89
CA PRO A 67 -5.53 -7.48 -6.18
C PRO A 67 -5.88 -6.57 -7.36
N GLY A 68 -5.18 -6.73 -8.48
CA GLY A 68 -5.49 -6.01 -9.71
C GLY A 68 -5.02 -4.56 -9.78
N GLY A 69 -4.16 -4.10 -8.86
CA GLY A 69 -3.55 -2.76 -8.94
C GLY A 69 -4.34 -1.66 -8.23
N ILE A 70 -5.12 -1.99 -7.23
CA ILE A 70 -5.89 -1.01 -6.45
C ILE A 70 -5.16 -0.73 -5.14
N ILE A 71 -4.89 0.54 -4.84
CA ILE A 71 -4.30 0.97 -3.57
C ILE A 71 -5.21 2.01 -2.93
N VAL A 72 -5.53 1.78 -1.66
CA VAL A 72 -6.34 2.68 -0.83
C VAL A 72 -5.46 3.30 0.23
N VAL A 73 -5.56 4.61 0.40
CA VAL A 73 -4.81 5.38 1.40
C VAL A 73 -5.81 6.07 2.32
N HIS A 74 -5.68 5.87 3.61
CA HIS A 74 -6.53 6.53 4.60
C HIS A 74 -6.05 7.97 4.86
N THR A 75 -6.99 8.88 5.14
CA THR A 75 -6.66 10.26 5.52
C THR A 75 -5.82 10.33 6.78
N GLY A 76 -5.95 9.36 7.70
CA GLY A 76 -5.11 9.25 8.89
C GLY A 76 -3.62 9.08 8.55
N LEU A 77 -3.29 8.29 7.52
CA LEU A 77 -1.93 8.15 7.05
C LEU A 77 -1.41 9.46 6.43
N LEU A 78 -2.23 10.15 5.62
CA LEU A 78 -1.86 11.44 5.04
C LEU A 78 -1.57 12.50 6.12
N ARG A 79 -2.33 12.49 7.22
CA ARG A 79 -2.07 13.37 8.38
C ARG A 79 -0.78 13.01 9.11
N GLN A 80 -0.49 11.71 9.25
CA GLN A 80 0.68 11.19 9.97
C GLN A 80 1.97 11.42 9.20
N ALA A 81 1.97 11.32 7.87
CA ALA A 81 3.14 11.55 7.04
C ALA A 81 3.60 13.00 7.15
N ALA A 82 4.90 13.21 7.40
CA ALA A 82 5.47 14.54 7.58
C ALA A 82 5.61 15.29 6.27
N ASP A 83 5.94 14.57 5.20
CA ASP A 83 6.20 15.11 3.86
C ASP A 83 5.81 14.09 2.77
N PRO A 84 5.77 14.50 1.49
CA PRO A 84 5.43 13.60 0.39
C PRO A 84 6.43 12.44 0.21
N GLY A 85 7.66 12.55 0.72
CA GLY A 85 8.66 11.48 0.68
C GLY A 85 8.29 10.32 1.61
N GLU A 86 7.74 10.60 2.79
CA GLU A 86 7.22 9.57 3.69
C GLU A 86 6.03 8.84 3.05
N LEU A 87 5.10 9.58 2.44
CA LEU A 87 3.99 8.98 1.70
C LEU A 87 4.51 8.10 0.55
N ALA A 88 5.47 8.60 -0.22
CA ALA A 88 6.07 7.83 -1.32
C ALA A 88 6.70 6.52 -0.84
N GLY A 89 7.31 6.53 0.34
CA GLY A 89 7.85 5.32 0.97
C GLY A 89 6.79 4.26 1.24
N VAL A 90 5.66 4.66 1.83
CA VAL A 90 4.52 3.75 2.06
C VAL A 90 3.94 3.26 0.73
N LEU A 91 3.68 4.17 -0.22
CA LEU A 91 3.14 3.79 -1.54
C LEU A 91 4.07 2.84 -2.30
N ALA A 92 5.39 3.06 -2.21
CA ALA A 92 6.37 2.17 -2.84
C ALA A 92 6.31 0.76 -2.25
N HIS A 93 6.11 0.63 -0.95
CA HIS A 93 5.88 -0.64 -0.26
C HIS A 93 4.58 -1.32 -0.72
N GLU A 94 3.46 -0.59 -0.72
CA GLU A 94 2.15 -1.11 -1.16
C GLU A 94 2.16 -1.56 -2.63
N VAL A 95 2.85 -0.80 -3.51
CA VAL A 95 3.06 -1.18 -4.91
C VAL A 95 3.69 -2.57 -5.01
N GLN A 96 4.63 -2.91 -4.13
CA GLN A 96 5.27 -4.22 -4.20
C GLN A 96 4.32 -5.35 -3.78
N HIS A 97 3.39 -5.11 -2.87
CA HIS A 97 2.36 -6.10 -2.56
C HIS A 97 1.50 -6.43 -3.79
N VAL A 98 1.24 -5.44 -4.66
CA VAL A 98 0.58 -5.68 -5.97
C VAL A 98 1.51 -6.41 -6.94
N GLU A 99 2.70 -5.87 -7.22
CA GLU A 99 3.65 -6.39 -8.22
C GLU A 99 4.06 -7.84 -7.93
N GLN A 100 4.25 -8.18 -6.65
CA GLN A 100 4.60 -9.53 -6.20
C GLN A 100 3.36 -10.41 -5.92
N ARG A 101 2.15 -9.87 -6.14
CA ARG A 101 0.88 -10.56 -5.94
C ARG A 101 0.73 -11.12 -4.52
N HIS A 102 1.22 -10.39 -3.50
CA HIS A 102 1.25 -10.86 -2.12
C HIS A 102 -0.16 -11.15 -1.58
N SER A 103 -1.12 -10.26 -1.81
CA SER A 103 -2.52 -10.46 -1.42
C SER A 103 -3.09 -11.75 -2.02
N LEU A 104 -2.83 -12.00 -3.30
CA LEU A 104 -3.28 -13.21 -3.98
C LEU A 104 -2.57 -14.47 -3.45
N ARG A 105 -1.27 -14.39 -3.19
CA ARG A 105 -0.49 -15.51 -2.61
C ARG A 105 -0.97 -15.85 -1.21
N GLN A 106 -1.28 -14.84 -0.40
CA GLN A 106 -1.81 -15.00 0.95
C GLN A 106 -3.20 -15.67 0.92
N MET A 107 -4.06 -15.22 0.02
CA MET A 107 -5.39 -15.80 -0.16
C MET A 107 -5.34 -17.28 -0.56
N ILE A 108 -4.49 -17.64 -1.51
CA ILE A 108 -4.27 -19.03 -1.91
C ILE A 108 -3.80 -19.86 -0.72
N GLY A 109 -2.90 -19.31 0.10
CA GLY A 109 -2.40 -19.96 1.30
C GLY A 109 -3.48 -20.20 2.37
N SER A 110 -4.44 -19.27 2.50
CA SER A 110 -5.50 -19.37 3.52
C SER A 110 -6.71 -20.19 3.07
N LEU A 111 -7.08 -20.14 1.79
CA LEU A 111 -8.29 -20.77 1.25
C LEU A 111 -8.02 -22.15 0.61
N GLY A 112 -6.75 -22.48 0.36
CA GLY A 112 -6.35 -23.71 -0.32
C GLY A 112 -6.66 -23.73 -1.83
N TRP A 113 -6.25 -24.81 -2.48
CA TRP A 113 -6.37 -24.98 -3.91
C TRP A 113 -7.81 -25.03 -4.45
N GLY A 114 -8.78 -25.45 -3.63
CA GLY A 114 -10.19 -25.54 -4.02
C GLY A 114 -10.79 -24.20 -4.41
N ALA A 115 -10.48 -23.13 -3.64
CA ALA A 115 -10.93 -21.78 -3.96
C ALA A 115 -10.29 -21.26 -5.26
N LEU A 116 -9.03 -21.63 -5.52
CA LEU A 116 -8.34 -21.28 -6.75
C LEU A 116 -9.00 -21.88 -8.00
N VAL A 117 -9.45 -23.14 -7.90
CA VAL A 117 -10.19 -23.80 -8.98
C VAL A 117 -11.51 -23.07 -9.24
N GLY A 118 -12.22 -22.65 -8.19
CA GLY A 118 -13.44 -21.83 -8.33
C GLY A 118 -13.19 -20.56 -9.16
N VAL A 119 -12.12 -19.81 -8.85
CA VAL A 119 -11.74 -18.61 -9.63
C VAL A 119 -11.45 -18.93 -11.10
N THR A 120 -10.80 -20.06 -11.39
CA THR A 120 -10.44 -20.42 -12.77
C THR A 120 -11.64 -20.89 -13.61
N ILE A 121 -12.66 -21.45 -12.97
CA ILE A 121 -13.92 -21.88 -13.62
C ILE A 121 -15.04 -20.82 -13.57
N GLY A 122 -14.73 -19.63 -13.02
CA GLY A 122 -15.67 -18.50 -12.97
C GLY A 122 -16.55 -18.44 -11.71
N ASP A 123 -16.43 -19.37 -10.77
CA ASP A 123 -17.09 -19.28 -9.46
C ASP A 123 -16.19 -18.57 -8.46
N ILE A 124 -16.30 -17.24 -8.44
CA ILE A 124 -15.53 -16.36 -7.56
C ILE A 124 -16.26 -16.03 -6.24
N SER A 125 -17.44 -16.60 -6.02
CA SER A 125 -18.33 -16.20 -4.92
C SER A 125 -17.70 -16.44 -3.53
N ALA A 126 -17.10 -17.59 -3.29
CA ALA A 126 -16.44 -17.91 -2.01
C ALA A 126 -15.19 -17.05 -1.77
N VAL A 127 -14.42 -16.80 -2.83
CA VAL A 127 -13.22 -15.96 -2.79
C VAL A 127 -13.61 -14.49 -2.59
N ALA A 128 -14.65 -14.03 -3.25
CA ALA A 128 -15.19 -12.69 -3.10
C ALA A 128 -15.66 -12.41 -1.66
N ALA A 129 -16.38 -13.35 -1.05
CA ALA A 129 -16.82 -13.23 0.34
C ALA A 129 -15.64 -13.12 1.31
N THR A 130 -14.59 -13.91 1.09
CA THR A 130 -13.37 -13.86 1.92
C THR A 130 -12.61 -12.55 1.72
N LEU A 131 -12.47 -12.08 0.48
CA LEU A 131 -11.86 -10.78 0.17
C LEU A 131 -12.62 -9.62 0.80
N ALA A 132 -13.95 -9.67 0.70
CA ALA A 132 -14.81 -8.66 1.31
C ALA A 132 -14.59 -8.55 2.82
N HIS A 133 -14.39 -9.68 3.48
CA HIS A 133 -14.13 -9.74 4.92
C HIS A 133 -12.69 -9.33 5.29
N GLN A 134 -11.73 -9.53 4.39
CA GLN A 134 -10.30 -9.32 4.65
C GLN A 134 -9.73 -8.04 4.01
N ALA A 135 -10.55 -7.24 3.30
CA ALA A 135 -10.08 -5.99 2.71
C ALA A 135 -9.50 -5.06 3.79
N GLY A 136 -8.21 -4.80 3.72
CA GLY A 136 -7.47 -3.98 4.70
C GLY A 136 -6.98 -4.71 5.95
N THR A 137 -7.26 -6.01 6.12
CA THR A 137 -6.82 -6.81 7.29
C THR A 137 -5.91 -7.99 6.93
N LEU A 138 -5.40 -8.04 5.69
CA LEU A 138 -4.46 -9.09 5.28
C LEU A 138 -3.14 -8.97 6.05
N TYR A 139 -2.74 -10.05 6.70
CA TYR A 139 -1.43 -10.15 7.35
C TYR A 139 -0.43 -10.75 6.37
N PHE A 140 0.65 -10.04 6.12
CA PHE A 140 1.71 -10.54 5.26
C PHE A 140 2.79 -11.26 6.06
N SER A 141 3.37 -12.31 5.45
CA SER A 141 4.49 -13.01 6.07
C SER A 141 5.72 -12.10 6.16
N ARG A 142 6.64 -12.42 7.08
CA ARG A 142 7.90 -11.68 7.22
C ARG A 142 8.70 -11.63 5.91
N ASP A 143 8.67 -12.69 5.13
CA ASP A 143 9.38 -12.76 3.84
C ASP A 143 8.73 -11.83 2.81
N MET A 144 7.39 -11.77 2.75
CA MET A 144 6.65 -10.85 1.90
C MET A 144 6.94 -9.38 2.26
N GLU A 145 7.01 -9.08 3.57
CA GLU A 145 7.35 -7.75 4.06
C GLU A 145 8.79 -7.35 3.68
N GLN A 146 9.76 -8.26 3.84
CA GLN A 146 11.14 -8.00 3.45
C GLN A 146 11.28 -7.83 1.93
N GLU A 147 10.55 -8.62 1.15
CA GLU A 147 10.49 -8.48 -0.30
C GLU A 147 9.91 -7.13 -0.70
N ALA A 148 8.80 -6.71 -0.08
CA ALA A 148 8.16 -5.42 -0.31
C ALA A 148 9.06 -4.24 0.08
N ASP A 149 9.77 -4.32 1.21
CA ASP A 149 10.72 -3.29 1.64
C ASP A 149 11.87 -3.12 0.63
N ARG A 150 12.51 -4.23 0.25
CA ARG A 150 13.64 -4.22 -0.67
C ARG A 150 13.24 -3.71 -2.06
N LEU A 151 12.16 -4.23 -2.61
CA LEU A 151 11.69 -3.83 -3.94
C LEU A 151 11.07 -2.44 -3.95
N GLY A 152 10.45 -2.01 -2.84
CA GLY A 152 9.94 -0.65 -2.63
C GLY A 152 11.08 0.38 -2.66
N LEU A 153 12.20 0.08 -1.97
CA LEU A 153 13.42 0.88 -2.07
C LEU A 153 13.87 1.04 -3.53
N HIS A 154 13.95 -0.06 -4.27
CA HIS A 154 14.32 -0.01 -5.68
C HIS A 154 13.31 0.76 -6.54
N ALA A 155 12.01 0.68 -6.22
CA ALA A 155 10.98 1.44 -6.93
C ALA A 155 11.17 2.96 -6.72
N LEU A 156 11.47 3.40 -5.49
CA LEU A 156 11.81 4.79 -5.20
C LEU A 156 13.02 5.25 -6.02
N GLN A 157 14.10 4.45 -6.04
CA GLN A 157 15.32 4.77 -6.79
C GLN A 157 15.07 4.86 -8.30
N ARG A 158 14.30 3.92 -8.87
CA ARG A 158 13.91 3.98 -10.31
C ARG A 158 13.08 5.20 -10.64
N ALA A 159 12.24 5.65 -9.71
CA ALA A 159 11.45 6.87 -9.84
C ALA A 159 12.25 8.15 -9.54
N HIS A 160 13.55 8.04 -9.26
CA HIS A 160 14.43 9.14 -8.83
C HIS A 160 13.92 9.86 -7.58
N ILE A 161 13.24 9.15 -6.68
CA ILE A 161 12.74 9.67 -5.41
C ILE A 161 13.68 9.26 -4.28
N ARG A 162 14.07 10.19 -3.42
CA ARG A 162 14.91 9.90 -2.26
C ARG A 162 14.25 8.87 -1.32
N PRO A 163 14.94 7.78 -0.99
CA PRO A 163 14.38 6.68 -0.20
C PRO A 163 14.34 6.93 1.32
N ASP A 164 15.00 7.99 1.79
CA ASP A 164 15.06 8.34 3.22
C ASP A 164 13.67 8.56 3.85
N GLY A 165 12.68 8.99 3.07
CA GLY A 165 11.30 9.14 3.53
C GLY A 165 10.69 7.82 4.01
N MET A 166 10.95 6.72 3.30
CA MET A 166 10.52 5.38 3.71
C MET A 166 11.11 5.00 5.07
N LEU A 167 12.42 5.22 5.26
CA LEU A 167 13.09 4.94 6.52
C LEU A 167 12.54 5.79 7.66
N ARG A 168 12.38 7.11 7.45
CA ARG A 168 11.82 8.01 8.48
C ARG A 168 10.43 7.59 8.92
N PHE A 169 9.57 7.21 7.96
CA PHE A 169 8.23 6.75 8.29
C PHE A 169 8.26 5.48 9.14
N PHE A 170 9.07 4.49 8.78
CA PHE A 170 9.21 3.23 9.52
C PHE A 170 9.76 3.46 10.93
N GLN A 171 10.80 4.29 11.08
CA GLN A 171 11.37 4.65 12.39
C GLN A 171 10.35 5.36 13.28
N LYS A 172 9.53 6.23 12.71
CA LYS A 172 8.46 6.94 13.44
C LYS A 172 7.41 5.96 14.00
N LEU A 173 7.15 4.86 13.31
CA LEU A 173 6.21 3.85 13.75
C LEU A 173 6.80 2.93 14.83
N ASP A 174 8.11 2.65 14.76
CA ASP A 174 8.81 1.76 15.70
C ASP A 174 8.87 2.34 17.13
N GLY A 175 8.89 3.67 17.26
CA GLY A 175 8.94 4.37 18.53
C GLY A 175 7.61 4.59 19.26
N LYS A 176 6.48 4.09 18.72
CA LYS A 176 5.16 4.31 19.32
C LYS A 176 4.77 3.22 20.30
N ASP A 177 4.10 3.64 21.37
CA ASP A 177 3.55 2.76 22.42
C ASP A 177 2.70 1.65 21.78
N GLN A 178 3.02 0.38 22.04
CA GLN A 178 2.39 -0.79 21.42
C GLN A 178 0.86 -0.84 21.63
N ALA A 179 0.36 -0.15 22.65
CA ALA A 179 -1.08 -0.06 22.94
C ALA A 179 -1.87 0.81 21.94
N LYS A 180 -1.19 1.59 21.08
CA LYS A 180 -1.78 2.49 20.08
C LYS A 180 -1.14 2.33 18.71
N LEU A 181 -0.80 1.08 18.36
CA LEU A 181 -0.19 0.80 17.06
C LEU A 181 -1.15 1.20 15.93
N PRO A 182 -0.67 1.93 14.91
CA PRO A 182 -1.43 2.17 13.71
C PRO A 182 -1.90 0.86 13.07
N GLU A 183 -3.08 0.86 12.47
CA GLU A 183 -3.65 -0.31 11.81
C GLU A 183 -2.70 -0.87 10.73
N TRP A 184 -1.97 0.00 10.05
CA TRP A 184 -0.93 -0.39 9.10
C TRP A 184 0.14 -1.30 9.70
N ILE A 185 0.51 -1.12 10.99
CA ILE A 185 1.46 -2.02 11.67
C ILE A 185 0.85 -3.39 11.92
N SER A 186 -0.46 -3.48 12.13
CA SER A 186 -1.14 -4.76 12.33
C SER A 186 -1.09 -5.63 11.08
N SER A 187 -1.29 -5.05 9.89
CA SER A 187 -1.18 -5.75 8.61
C SER A 187 0.27 -5.93 8.14
N HIS A 188 1.15 -4.99 8.49
CA HIS A 188 2.58 -4.95 8.11
C HIS A 188 3.46 -4.91 9.37
N PRO A 189 3.70 -6.06 10.04
CA PRO A 189 4.42 -6.09 11.31
C PRO A 189 5.77 -5.38 11.22
N GLN A 190 5.88 -4.28 11.97
CA GLN A 190 7.12 -3.54 12.09
C GLN A 190 8.02 -4.21 13.13
N THR A 191 9.27 -4.34 12.79
CA THR A 191 10.31 -4.72 13.73
C THR A 191 11.47 -3.75 13.60
N ALA A 192 12.13 -3.41 14.70
CA ALA A 192 13.37 -2.63 14.67
C ALA A 192 14.37 -3.20 13.64
N ALA A 193 14.35 -4.51 13.45
CA ALA A 193 15.16 -5.18 12.44
C ALA A 193 14.79 -4.80 10.99
N ARG A 194 13.53 -4.43 10.69
CA ARG A 194 13.14 -3.94 9.34
C ARG A 194 13.73 -2.56 9.07
N ALA A 195 13.59 -1.62 10.01
CA ALA A 195 14.15 -0.29 9.89
C ALA A 195 15.69 -0.33 9.76
N GLN A 196 16.37 -1.17 10.56
CA GLN A 196 17.82 -1.38 10.47
C GLN A 196 18.24 -1.95 9.11
N ARG A 197 17.55 -2.97 8.60
CA ARG A 197 17.83 -3.53 7.26
C ARG A 197 17.63 -2.49 6.16
N LEU A 198 16.54 -1.73 6.21
CA LEU A 198 16.26 -0.67 5.25
C LEU A 198 17.37 0.39 5.26
N GLN A 199 17.81 0.81 6.44
CA GLN A 199 18.92 1.75 6.61
C GLN A 199 20.22 1.22 5.98
N ALA A 200 20.54 -0.05 6.23
CA ALA A 200 21.71 -0.69 5.64
C ALA A 200 21.63 -0.78 4.11
N MET A 201 20.46 -1.11 3.57
CA MET A 201 20.24 -1.18 2.12
C MET A 201 20.37 0.20 1.46
N ILE A 202 19.82 1.26 2.08
CA ILE A 202 19.96 2.65 1.59
C ILE A 202 21.44 3.05 1.56
N ALA A 203 22.18 2.74 2.62
CA ALA A 203 23.61 3.05 2.69
C ALA A 203 24.44 2.26 1.64
N ALA A 204 24.07 1.00 1.39
CA ALA A 204 24.77 0.14 0.42
C ALA A 204 24.44 0.48 -1.04
N SER A 205 23.33 1.16 -1.30
CA SER A 205 22.87 1.52 -2.66
C SER A 205 22.53 3.01 -2.74
N PRO A 206 23.53 3.90 -2.71
CA PRO A 206 23.31 5.33 -2.82
C PRO A 206 22.69 5.69 -4.18
N CYS A 207 21.78 6.67 -4.19
CA CYS A 207 21.14 7.16 -5.40
C CYS A 207 21.40 8.67 -5.56
N PRO A 208 22.53 9.07 -6.15
CA PRO A 208 22.85 10.49 -6.34
C PRO A 208 21.84 11.25 -7.19
N ALA A 209 21.17 10.57 -8.11
CA ALA A 209 20.12 11.14 -8.97
C ALA A 209 18.74 11.25 -8.29
N CYS A 210 18.59 10.69 -7.06
CA CYS A 210 17.34 10.75 -6.34
C CYS A 210 17.16 12.10 -5.65
N LEU A 211 16.01 12.73 -5.88
CA LEU A 211 15.66 14.04 -5.35
C LEU A 211 14.50 13.94 -4.37
N PRO A 212 14.39 14.87 -3.41
CA PRO A 212 13.20 14.98 -2.58
C PRO A 212 11.99 15.35 -3.46
N LEU A 213 10.82 14.85 -3.11
CA LEU A 213 9.57 15.28 -3.74
C LEU A 213 9.25 16.73 -3.35
N ASN A 214 8.66 17.48 -4.30
CA ASN A 214 8.21 18.84 -4.04
C ASN A 214 7.13 18.85 -2.96
N SER A 215 7.37 19.58 -1.88
CA SER A 215 6.48 19.71 -0.71
C SER A 215 5.68 21.01 -0.67
N SER A 216 5.77 21.86 -1.71
CA SER A 216 5.15 23.20 -1.72
C SER A 216 3.64 23.19 -1.44
N HIS A 217 2.93 22.16 -1.89
CA HIS A 217 1.48 22.00 -1.68
C HIS A 217 1.11 21.02 -0.57
N TRP A 218 2.10 20.43 0.10
CA TRP A 218 1.86 19.38 1.09
C TRP A 218 1.01 19.83 2.27
N GLN A 219 1.34 20.98 2.86
CA GLN A 219 0.60 21.53 3.99
C GLN A 219 -0.81 21.99 3.59
N ALA A 220 -0.96 22.58 2.41
CA ALA A 220 -2.26 22.96 1.87
C ALA A 220 -3.14 21.72 1.61
N MET A 221 -2.55 20.65 1.07
CA MET A 221 -3.25 19.38 0.90
C MET A 221 -3.71 18.81 2.25
N LYS A 222 -2.84 18.81 3.26
CA LYS A 222 -3.19 18.33 4.61
C LYS A 222 -4.31 19.16 5.26
N ALA A 223 -4.26 20.49 5.10
CA ALA A 223 -5.29 21.38 5.61
C ALA A 223 -6.65 21.21 4.93
N ALA A 224 -6.66 20.71 3.69
CA ALA A 224 -7.88 20.42 2.94
C ALA A 224 -8.47 19.02 3.22
N LEU A 225 -7.81 18.20 4.06
CA LEU A 225 -8.37 16.89 4.45
C LEU A 225 -9.65 17.09 5.27
N PRO A 226 -10.65 16.20 5.11
CA PRO A 226 -11.82 16.22 5.98
C PRO A 226 -11.41 16.23 7.45
N PRO A 227 -12.16 16.88 8.35
CA PRO A 227 -11.86 16.83 9.79
C PRO A 227 -11.87 15.38 10.28
N SER A 228 -11.09 15.08 11.31
CA SER A 228 -11.14 13.78 11.97
C SER A 228 -12.56 13.48 12.46
N ALA A 229 -13.03 12.25 12.29
CA ALA A 229 -14.27 11.80 12.89
C ALA A 229 -14.14 11.91 14.42
N LYS A 230 -15.14 12.52 15.06
CA LYS A 230 -15.21 12.65 16.52
C LYS A 230 -15.60 11.34 17.16
#